data_fdd5ba70ff5d4d6ca0118df052ddf8da
#
_entry.id   fdd5ba70ff5d4d6ca0118df052ddf8da
#
_cell.length_a   1.000
_cell.length_b   1.000
_cell.length_c   1.000
_cell.angle_alpha   90.00
_cell.angle_beta   90.00
_cell.angle_gamma   90.00
#
_symmetry.space_group_name_H-M   'P 1'
#
loop_
_entity.id
_entity.type
_entity.pdbx_description
1 polymer ?
#
loop_
_entity_poly.entity_id
_entity_poly.type
_entity_poly.pdbx_seq_one_letter_code
_entity_poly.pdbx_strand_id
1 'polypeptide(L)'
;MTNGVFDVAIIGYGPAGVTIANLLGQYGLAVVVFERDAEIYPLPRAIHFDGEVMRVFETLGLRREVEAISRPGLKGMYFNNAAGETILIRAGTSERGPHGCATNHYFHQPELEAVLRHGIRRYPKVQVNCSHEVTSIEDGNEQATLRVKNLLNDDEYEVRAKYVIGCDGARSMVRKLIGSTTLDLGLHQPWLVFDALLKKEVPKLPDHTVQHCDPSRPMTYCNVTGNRRRWEIMIMPGDDEEQLVKPETLWKLVSNWITPEQAEIERAVIYTFHSVIAQTWRKGRLFIAGDAAHQTPPFLGQGMCAAIRDASNLAWKLEAVLRGRFDEGLLDT
;
A
#
# COMPACT_ATOMS: atom_id res chain seq x y z
N MET A 1 8.64 -5.02 -30.38
CA MET A 1 8.68 -5.92 -29.22
C MET A 1 10.10 -6.44 -29.08
N THR A 2 10.74 -6.17 -27.96
CA THR A 2 12.13 -6.64 -27.73
C THR A 2 12.10 -8.16 -27.55
N ASN A 3 12.77 -8.90 -28.44
CA ASN A 3 12.98 -10.36 -28.33
C ASN A 3 13.88 -10.78 -27.14
N GLY A 4 14.04 -9.92 -26.14
CA GLY A 4 14.92 -10.13 -25.00
C GLY A 4 14.20 -10.66 -23.77
N VAL A 5 14.96 -11.36 -22.92
CA VAL A 5 14.50 -11.81 -21.59
C VAL A 5 14.74 -10.66 -20.61
N PHE A 6 13.71 -10.26 -19.87
CA PHE A 6 13.85 -9.31 -18.76
C PHE A 6 14.55 -9.99 -17.57
N ASP A 7 15.24 -9.20 -16.76
CA ASP A 7 15.76 -9.71 -15.49
C ASP A 7 14.61 -10.00 -14.52
N VAL A 8 13.64 -9.07 -14.44
CA VAL A 8 12.48 -9.21 -13.54
C VAL A 8 11.20 -8.72 -14.23
N ALA A 9 10.11 -9.49 -14.07
CA ALA A 9 8.75 -9.04 -14.36
C ALA A 9 8.02 -8.77 -13.03
N ILE A 10 7.31 -7.66 -12.96
CA ILE A 10 6.50 -7.25 -11.79
C ILE A 10 5.04 -7.22 -12.22
N ILE A 11 4.18 -7.88 -11.45
CA ILE A 11 2.72 -7.90 -11.66
C ILE A 11 2.06 -7.07 -10.58
N GLY A 12 1.43 -5.97 -10.99
CA GLY A 12 0.88 -4.95 -10.11
C GLY A 12 1.81 -3.74 -9.94
N TYR A 13 1.25 -2.53 -10.05
CA TYR A 13 1.98 -1.26 -10.02
C TYR A 13 1.51 -0.33 -8.90
N GLY A 14 0.95 -0.91 -7.81
CA GLY A 14 0.69 -0.24 -6.55
C GLY A 14 1.98 0.02 -5.76
N PRO A 15 1.88 0.48 -4.48
CA PRO A 15 3.03 0.91 -3.67
C PRO A 15 4.20 -0.09 -3.61
N ALA A 16 3.94 -1.39 -3.46
CA ALA A 16 4.99 -2.43 -3.48
C ALA A 16 5.66 -2.51 -4.85
N GLY A 17 4.88 -2.71 -5.91
CA GLY A 17 5.43 -2.93 -7.26
C GLY A 17 6.19 -1.72 -7.79
N VAL A 18 5.68 -0.50 -7.60
CA VAL A 18 6.38 0.73 -8.03
C VAL A 18 7.66 0.96 -7.24
N THR A 19 7.71 0.59 -5.96
CA THR A 19 8.92 0.69 -5.14
C THR A 19 9.97 -0.31 -5.61
N ILE A 20 9.60 -1.58 -5.82
CA ILE A 20 10.49 -2.60 -6.38
C ILE A 20 11.03 -2.17 -7.75
N ALA A 21 10.16 -1.68 -8.63
CA ALA A 21 10.55 -1.23 -9.96
C ALA A 21 11.58 -0.08 -9.92
N ASN A 22 11.41 0.89 -9.01
CA ASN A 22 12.39 1.96 -8.78
C ASN A 22 13.73 1.40 -8.29
N LEU A 23 13.73 0.51 -7.29
CA LEU A 23 14.95 -0.08 -6.74
C LEU A 23 15.72 -0.91 -7.77
N LEU A 24 15.03 -1.79 -8.50
CA LEU A 24 15.63 -2.60 -9.54
C LEU A 24 16.12 -1.74 -10.73
N GLY A 25 15.36 -0.70 -11.08
CA GLY A 25 15.77 0.28 -12.09
C GLY A 25 17.04 1.04 -11.69
N GLN A 26 17.16 1.43 -10.43
CA GLN A 26 18.34 2.08 -9.86
C GLN A 26 19.58 1.15 -9.95
N TYR A 27 19.38 -0.15 -9.78
CA TYR A 27 20.44 -1.15 -9.98
C TYR A 27 20.74 -1.43 -11.45
N GLY A 28 20.02 -0.83 -12.41
CA GLY A 28 20.24 -0.95 -13.83
C GLY A 28 19.80 -2.28 -14.44
N LEU A 29 18.90 -3.00 -13.77
CA LEU A 29 18.29 -4.24 -14.25
C LEU A 29 17.23 -3.96 -15.33
N ALA A 30 17.03 -4.92 -16.23
CA ALA A 30 15.96 -4.89 -17.22
C ALA A 30 14.65 -5.37 -16.56
N VAL A 31 13.71 -4.46 -16.36
CA VAL A 31 12.45 -4.72 -15.64
C VAL A 31 11.27 -4.44 -16.54
N VAL A 32 10.26 -5.32 -16.48
CA VAL A 32 8.95 -5.07 -17.07
C VAL A 32 7.89 -5.07 -15.97
N VAL A 33 6.99 -4.09 -16.01
CA VAL A 33 5.88 -3.97 -15.06
C VAL A 33 4.56 -4.08 -15.82
N PHE A 34 3.64 -4.85 -15.30
CA PHE A 34 2.28 -4.98 -15.81
C PHE A 34 1.27 -4.52 -14.76
N GLU A 35 0.36 -3.63 -15.18
CA GLU A 35 -0.75 -3.14 -14.38
C GLU A 35 -2.02 -3.18 -15.23
N ARG A 36 -3.07 -3.81 -14.70
CA ARG A 36 -4.35 -3.90 -15.40
C ARG A 36 -5.10 -2.57 -15.46
N ASP A 37 -4.94 -1.74 -14.43
CA ASP A 37 -5.58 -0.43 -14.39
C ASP A 37 -4.80 0.55 -15.28
N ALA A 38 -5.54 1.41 -15.99
CA ALA A 38 -4.93 2.42 -16.88
C ALA A 38 -4.21 3.51 -16.08
N GLU A 39 -4.76 3.87 -14.93
CA GLU A 39 -4.33 5.00 -14.12
C GLU A 39 -4.13 4.62 -12.65
N ILE A 40 -3.65 5.57 -11.87
CA ILE A 40 -3.58 5.43 -10.41
C ILE A 40 -4.99 5.37 -9.85
N TYR A 41 -5.24 4.41 -8.95
CA TYR A 41 -6.51 4.35 -8.23
C TYR A 41 -6.74 5.66 -7.45
N PRO A 42 -7.83 6.37 -7.70
CA PRO A 42 -7.97 7.76 -7.24
C PRO A 42 -8.23 7.92 -5.74
N LEU A 43 -8.65 6.84 -5.06
CA LEU A 43 -9.03 6.90 -3.66
C LEU A 43 -7.92 6.33 -2.74
N PRO A 44 -7.58 7.03 -1.64
CA PRO A 44 -6.49 6.60 -0.77
C PRO A 44 -6.89 5.36 0.03
N ARG A 45 -6.06 4.31 0.00
CA ARG A 45 -6.14 3.17 0.93
C ARG A 45 -5.30 3.48 2.17
N ALA A 46 -3.97 3.60 2.00
CA ALA A 46 -3.07 4.03 3.05
C ALA A 46 -3.01 5.56 3.17
N ILE A 47 -2.80 6.05 4.39
CA ILE A 47 -2.69 7.48 4.70
C ILE A 47 -1.51 7.81 5.61
N HIS A 48 -0.73 6.80 5.99
CA HIS A 48 0.37 6.92 6.92
C HIS A 48 1.56 6.07 6.46
N PHE A 49 2.76 6.60 6.65
CA PHE A 49 4.00 5.81 6.61
C PHE A 49 4.98 6.30 7.70
N ASP A 50 5.94 5.43 8.04
CA ASP A 50 6.93 5.72 9.07
C ASP A 50 8.27 6.21 8.50
N GLY A 51 9.18 6.61 9.41
CA GLY A 51 10.48 7.14 9.03
C GLY A 51 11.40 6.12 8.35
N GLU A 52 11.19 4.82 8.54
CA GLU A 52 11.95 3.80 7.81
C GLU A 52 11.57 3.76 6.34
N VAL A 53 10.28 3.89 6.05
CA VAL A 53 9.77 4.02 4.67
C VAL A 53 10.29 5.30 4.01
N MET A 54 10.35 6.43 4.75
CA MET A 54 10.98 7.65 4.23
C MET A 54 12.44 7.41 3.84
N ARG A 55 13.20 6.62 4.61
CA ARG A 55 14.57 6.24 4.25
C ARG A 55 14.64 5.45 2.95
N VAL A 56 13.66 4.59 2.67
CA VAL A 56 13.58 3.92 1.36
C VAL A 56 13.37 4.93 0.24
N PHE A 57 12.48 5.90 0.43
CA PHE A 57 12.27 6.98 -0.56
C PHE A 57 13.50 7.88 -0.74
N GLU A 58 14.28 8.09 0.34
CA GLU A 58 15.58 8.77 0.26
C GLU A 58 16.60 7.96 -0.56
N THR A 59 16.67 6.64 -0.35
CA THR A 59 17.49 5.73 -1.17
C THR A 59 17.13 5.83 -2.65
N LEU A 60 15.86 6.00 -2.96
CA LEU A 60 15.37 6.23 -4.32
C LEU A 60 15.66 7.66 -4.84
N GLY A 61 16.17 8.57 -4.00
CA GLY A 61 16.37 9.97 -4.34
C GLY A 61 15.06 10.75 -4.56
N LEU A 62 13.97 10.33 -3.88
CA LEU A 62 12.63 10.92 -3.99
C LEU A 62 12.16 11.58 -2.69
N ARG A 63 13.05 11.69 -1.70
CA ARG A 63 12.69 12.23 -0.38
C ARG A 63 12.04 13.61 -0.46
N ARG A 64 12.62 14.53 -1.22
CA ARG A 64 12.13 15.92 -1.32
C ARG A 64 10.72 15.98 -1.92
N GLU A 65 10.47 15.21 -2.95
CA GLU A 65 9.18 15.12 -3.61
C GLU A 65 8.13 14.52 -2.69
N VAL A 66 8.51 13.49 -1.91
CA VAL A 66 7.61 12.86 -0.91
C VAL A 66 7.35 13.79 0.27
N GLU A 67 8.36 14.51 0.78
CA GLU A 67 8.17 15.51 1.84
C GLU A 67 7.22 16.64 1.39
N ALA A 68 7.25 17.04 0.13
CA ALA A 68 6.38 18.08 -0.41
C ALA A 68 4.89 17.71 -0.43
N ILE A 69 4.56 16.41 -0.48
CA ILE A 69 3.18 15.90 -0.51
C ILE A 69 2.76 15.23 0.80
N SER A 70 3.64 15.21 1.80
CA SER A 70 3.38 14.59 3.09
C SER A 70 3.47 15.60 4.23
N ARG A 71 2.92 15.20 5.36
CA ARG A 71 2.92 16.01 6.59
C ARG A 71 3.50 15.17 7.75
N PRO A 72 4.47 15.68 8.52
CA PRO A 72 4.95 15.00 9.70
C PRO A 72 3.85 14.90 10.77
N GLY A 73 3.71 13.72 11.38
CA GLY A 73 2.77 13.44 12.46
C GLY A 73 3.43 13.59 13.82
N LEU A 74 3.70 14.83 14.26
CA LEU A 74 4.54 15.11 15.44
C LEU A 74 3.89 14.77 16.78
N LYS A 75 2.56 14.69 16.88
CA LYS A 75 1.86 14.38 18.13
C LYS A 75 1.60 12.90 18.38
N GLY A 76 1.86 12.05 17.40
CA GLY A 76 1.62 10.60 17.50
C GLY A 76 0.15 10.22 17.40
N MET A 77 -0.21 9.12 18.07
CA MET A 77 -1.57 8.57 18.08
C MET A 77 -2.07 8.47 19.50
N TYR A 78 -3.25 9.00 19.74
CA TYR A 78 -3.92 8.99 21.04
C TYR A 78 -4.97 7.89 21.07
N PHE A 79 -5.05 7.18 22.19
CA PHE A 79 -6.06 6.18 22.45
C PHE A 79 -6.96 6.73 23.55
N ASN A 80 -8.24 6.92 23.25
CA ASN A 80 -9.21 7.48 24.18
C ASN A 80 -10.24 6.41 24.54
N ASN A 81 -10.69 6.42 25.81
CA ASN A 81 -11.80 5.58 26.26
C ASN A 81 -13.16 6.15 25.77
N ALA A 82 -14.27 5.48 26.14
CA ALA A 82 -15.62 5.91 25.78
C ALA A 82 -16.00 7.29 26.35
N ALA A 83 -15.39 7.71 27.46
CA ALA A 83 -15.59 9.05 28.04
C ALA A 83 -14.77 10.15 27.33
N GLY A 84 -13.94 9.77 26.36
CA GLY A 84 -13.03 10.70 25.65
C GLY A 84 -11.72 10.97 26.39
N GLU A 85 -11.45 10.29 27.50
CA GLU A 85 -10.22 10.44 28.26
C GLU A 85 -9.09 9.65 27.61
N THR A 86 -7.91 10.27 27.48
CA THR A 86 -6.74 9.62 26.90
C THR A 86 -6.16 8.59 27.86
N ILE A 87 -6.17 7.32 27.44
CA ILE A 87 -5.65 6.18 28.22
C ILE A 87 -4.23 5.78 27.79
N LEU A 88 -3.83 6.10 26.55
CA LEU A 88 -2.51 5.82 26.02
C LEU A 88 -2.14 6.85 24.93
N ILE A 89 -0.89 7.25 24.90
CA ILE A 89 -0.31 7.99 23.79
C ILE A 89 0.82 7.14 23.22
N ARG A 90 0.66 6.69 21.97
CA ARG A 90 1.77 6.16 21.20
C ARG A 90 2.58 7.36 20.70
N ALA A 91 3.53 7.80 21.52
CA ALA A 91 4.50 8.81 21.18
C ALA A 91 5.53 8.25 20.17
N GLY A 92 6.40 9.02 19.73
CA GLY A 92 7.42 8.67 18.75
C GLY A 92 7.55 9.82 17.75
N THR A 93 7.49 10.99 18.28
CA THR A 93 7.14 12.20 17.56
C THR A 93 8.28 13.20 17.66
N SER A 94 9.48 12.79 17.29
CA SER A 94 10.54 13.76 17.05
C SER A 94 10.55 14.14 15.56
N GLU A 95 10.85 15.42 15.29
CA GLU A 95 11.14 15.88 13.93
C GLU A 95 12.33 15.15 13.31
N ARG A 96 13.20 14.62 14.16
CA ARG A 96 14.34 13.78 13.81
C ARG A 96 14.33 12.48 14.59
N GLY A 97 13.69 11.45 14.03
CA GLY A 97 13.76 10.08 14.52
C GLY A 97 15.08 9.38 14.14
N PRO A 98 15.16 8.07 14.41
CA PRO A 98 16.36 7.26 14.13
C PRO A 98 16.82 7.27 12.67
N HIS A 99 15.93 7.56 11.74
CA HIS A 99 16.19 7.59 10.30
C HIS A 99 16.45 9.01 9.75
N GLY A 100 16.70 10.00 10.62
CA GLY A 100 17.02 11.36 10.20
C GLY A 100 15.83 12.19 9.66
N CYS A 101 14.62 11.71 9.85
CA CYS A 101 13.36 12.34 9.49
C CYS A 101 12.33 12.16 10.61
N ALA A 102 11.13 12.71 10.49
CA ALA A 102 10.04 12.44 11.40
C ALA A 102 9.69 10.95 11.43
N THR A 103 9.25 10.45 12.60
CA THR A 103 8.92 9.03 12.77
C THR A 103 7.60 8.63 12.11
N ASN A 104 6.72 9.60 11.88
CA ASN A 104 5.40 9.38 11.27
C ASN A 104 5.13 10.46 10.22
N HIS A 105 4.56 10.05 9.11
CA HIS A 105 4.15 10.92 8.02
C HIS A 105 2.74 10.57 7.57
N TYR A 106 1.91 11.59 7.38
CA TYR A 106 0.60 11.46 6.75
C TYR A 106 0.68 11.93 5.31
N PHE A 107 -0.02 11.24 4.42
CA PHE A 107 0.02 11.51 2.99
C PHE A 107 -1.30 11.12 2.30
N HIS A 108 -1.44 11.53 1.05
CA HIS A 108 -2.49 11.07 0.16
C HIS A 108 -1.90 10.05 -0.81
N GLN A 109 -2.39 8.79 -0.78
CA GLN A 109 -1.77 7.69 -1.53
C GLN A 109 -1.66 7.92 -3.03
N PRO A 110 -2.68 8.45 -3.76
CA PRO A 110 -2.53 8.74 -5.18
C PRO A 110 -1.38 9.70 -5.50
N GLU A 111 -1.14 10.71 -4.66
CA GLU A 111 -0.02 11.65 -4.83
C GLU A 111 1.34 10.95 -4.61
N LEU A 112 1.44 10.07 -3.62
CA LEU A 112 2.66 9.28 -3.40
C LEU A 112 2.94 8.34 -4.58
N GLU A 113 1.92 7.63 -5.06
CA GLU A 113 2.08 6.76 -6.22
C GLU A 113 2.49 7.55 -7.47
N ALA A 114 1.96 8.75 -7.67
CA ALA A 114 2.36 9.62 -8.77
C ALA A 114 3.85 10.01 -8.68
N VAL A 115 4.34 10.36 -7.49
CA VAL A 115 5.77 10.63 -7.26
C VAL A 115 6.63 9.40 -7.57
N LEU A 116 6.26 8.22 -7.06
CA LEU A 116 7.00 6.99 -7.29
C LEU A 116 6.97 6.57 -8.77
N ARG A 117 5.83 6.67 -9.46
CA ARG A 117 5.70 6.40 -10.89
C ARG A 117 6.51 7.40 -11.73
N HIS A 118 6.55 8.67 -11.33
CA HIS A 118 7.42 9.66 -11.98
C HIS A 118 8.90 9.28 -11.83
N GLY A 119 9.29 8.76 -10.66
CA GLY A 119 10.65 8.30 -10.38
C GLY A 119 11.17 7.25 -11.37
N ILE A 120 10.30 6.37 -11.87
CA ILE A 120 10.64 5.31 -12.83
C ILE A 120 11.22 5.88 -14.15
N ARG A 121 10.79 7.06 -14.57
CA ARG A 121 11.22 7.68 -15.84
C ARG A 121 12.74 7.90 -15.92
N ARG A 122 13.44 7.86 -14.80
CA ARG A 122 14.91 7.95 -14.74
C ARG A 122 15.61 6.68 -15.22
N TYR A 123 14.89 5.57 -15.35
CA TYR A 123 15.45 4.25 -15.60
C TYR A 123 15.04 3.71 -16.97
N PRO A 124 15.87 3.88 -18.02
CA PRO A 124 15.49 3.51 -19.41
C PRO A 124 15.31 2.00 -19.64
N LYS A 125 15.78 1.16 -18.70
CA LYS A 125 15.60 -0.30 -18.76
C LYS A 125 14.35 -0.79 -18.05
N VAL A 126 13.55 0.11 -17.46
CA VAL A 126 12.28 -0.24 -16.83
C VAL A 126 11.14 0.11 -17.80
N GLN A 127 10.45 -0.92 -18.26
CA GLN A 127 9.28 -0.79 -19.12
C GLN A 127 8.01 -0.95 -18.26
N VAL A 128 7.09 -0.01 -18.36
CA VAL A 128 5.80 -0.05 -17.65
C VAL A 128 4.66 -0.17 -18.66
N ASN A 129 3.79 -1.14 -18.46
CA ASN A 129 2.63 -1.40 -19.29
C ASN A 129 1.36 -1.35 -18.42
N CYS A 130 0.68 -0.20 -18.40
CA CYS A 130 -0.66 -0.04 -17.83
C CYS A 130 -1.72 -0.52 -18.83
N SER A 131 -2.90 -0.86 -18.38
CA SER A 131 -3.96 -1.54 -19.15
C SER A 131 -3.50 -2.89 -19.72
N HIS A 132 -2.63 -3.59 -19.01
CA HIS A 132 -2.14 -4.91 -19.39
C HIS A 132 -2.30 -5.89 -18.24
N GLU A 133 -2.97 -7.00 -18.53
CA GLU A 133 -3.22 -8.05 -17.55
C GLU A 133 -2.37 -9.29 -17.86
N VAL A 134 -1.65 -9.78 -16.87
CA VAL A 134 -0.99 -11.09 -16.95
C VAL A 134 -2.05 -12.15 -16.69
N THR A 135 -2.33 -12.99 -17.68
CA THR A 135 -3.37 -14.02 -17.62
C THR A 135 -2.86 -15.39 -17.17
N SER A 136 -1.59 -15.69 -17.46
CA SER A 136 -0.94 -16.92 -16.99
C SER A 136 0.58 -16.76 -16.90
N ILE A 137 1.21 -17.63 -16.10
CA ILE A 137 2.66 -17.71 -15.94
C ILE A 137 3.05 -19.18 -15.97
N GLU A 138 4.07 -19.50 -16.77
CA GLU A 138 4.75 -20.78 -16.77
C GLU A 138 6.14 -20.61 -16.16
N ASP A 139 6.41 -21.30 -15.05
CA ASP A 139 7.72 -21.28 -14.38
C ASP A 139 8.64 -22.33 -15.03
N GLY A 140 9.53 -21.89 -15.89
CA GLY A 140 10.49 -22.75 -16.57
C GLY A 140 11.83 -22.85 -15.81
N ASN A 141 12.72 -23.71 -16.27
CA ASN A 141 14.00 -23.98 -15.59
C ASN A 141 14.96 -22.76 -15.58
N GLU A 142 14.99 -21.96 -16.64
CA GLU A 142 15.90 -20.80 -16.77
C GLU A 142 15.18 -19.46 -16.71
N GLN A 143 13.90 -19.43 -17.08
CA GLN A 143 13.08 -18.23 -17.16
C GLN A 143 11.60 -18.58 -17.01
N ALA A 144 10.83 -17.63 -16.53
CA ALA A 144 9.37 -17.70 -16.55
C ALA A 144 8.84 -17.07 -17.84
N THR A 145 7.74 -17.63 -18.38
CA THR A 145 7.00 -17.07 -19.52
C THR A 145 5.65 -16.58 -19.04
N LEU A 146 5.39 -15.29 -19.27
CA LEU A 146 4.13 -14.64 -18.91
C LEU A 146 3.29 -14.44 -20.17
N ARG A 147 2.04 -14.85 -20.15
CA ARG A 147 1.04 -14.47 -21.17
C ARG A 147 0.36 -13.19 -20.72
N VAL A 148 0.37 -12.18 -21.58
CA VAL A 148 -0.13 -10.84 -21.28
C VAL A 148 -1.19 -10.45 -22.27
N LYS A 149 -2.30 -9.95 -21.76
CA LYS A 149 -3.40 -9.38 -22.54
C LYS A 149 -3.36 -7.86 -22.46
N ASN A 150 -3.30 -7.18 -23.59
CA ASN A 150 -3.51 -5.74 -23.68
C ASN A 150 -5.02 -5.45 -23.62
N LEU A 151 -5.47 -4.79 -22.57
CA LEU A 151 -6.89 -4.50 -22.34
C LEU A 151 -7.46 -3.37 -23.23
N LEU A 152 -6.61 -2.70 -24.02
CA LEU A 152 -7.05 -1.64 -24.92
C LEU A 152 -7.50 -2.16 -26.29
N ASN A 153 -6.93 -3.30 -26.74
CA ASN A 153 -7.16 -3.87 -28.06
C ASN A 153 -7.34 -5.39 -28.07
N ASP A 154 -7.38 -6.01 -26.90
CA ASP A 154 -7.50 -7.46 -26.69
C ASP A 154 -6.34 -8.32 -27.26
N ASP A 155 -5.23 -7.69 -27.71
CA ASP A 155 -4.07 -8.42 -28.19
C ASP A 155 -3.41 -9.23 -27.06
N GLU A 156 -3.03 -10.46 -27.36
CA GLU A 156 -2.26 -11.29 -26.45
C GLU A 156 -0.83 -11.51 -26.97
N TYR A 157 0.14 -11.50 -26.04
CA TYR A 157 1.56 -11.74 -26.37
C TYR A 157 2.28 -12.38 -25.18
N GLU A 158 3.47 -12.88 -25.43
CA GLU A 158 4.30 -13.51 -24.41
C GLU A 158 5.49 -12.62 -24.06
N VAL A 159 5.84 -12.61 -22.77
CA VAL A 159 7.02 -11.95 -22.21
C VAL A 159 7.78 -12.95 -21.35
N ARG A 160 9.12 -12.89 -21.42
CA ARG A 160 10.00 -13.76 -20.65
C ARG A 160 10.80 -12.97 -19.64
N ALA A 161 10.94 -13.52 -18.42
CA ALA A 161 11.73 -12.93 -17.37
C ALA A 161 12.45 -14.00 -16.55
N LYS A 162 13.62 -13.68 -15.99
CA LYS A 162 14.36 -14.59 -15.11
C LYS A 162 13.61 -14.82 -13.78
N TYR A 163 13.00 -13.76 -13.25
CA TYR A 163 12.20 -13.79 -12.04
C TYR A 163 10.88 -13.02 -12.23
N VAL A 164 9.87 -13.41 -11.48
CA VAL A 164 8.54 -12.76 -11.46
C VAL A 164 8.18 -12.41 -10.03
N ILE A 165 7.71 -11.18 -9.81
CA ILE A 165 7.26 -10.71 -8.50
C ILE A 165 5.78 -10.35 -8.58
N GLY A 166 4.94 -11.07 -7.85
CA GLY A 166 3.53 -10.76 -7.66
C GLY A 166 3.35 -9.67 -6.60
N CYS A 167 3.06 -8.47 -7.04
CA CYS A 167 2.58 -7.34 -6.24
C CYS A 167 1.09 -7.08 -6.54
N ASP A 168 0.35 -8.13 -6.90
CA ASP A 168 -0.99 -8.16 -7.47
C ASP A 168 -2.11 -8.19 -6.41
N GLY A 169 -1.77 -7.78 -5.18
CA GLY A 169 -2.69 -7.48 -4.11
C GLY A 169 -3.32 -8.69 -3.44
N ALA A 170 -4.33 -8.44 -2.64
CA ALA A 170 -4.98 -9.41 -1.75
C ALA A 170 -5.49 -10.68 -2.47
N ARG A 171 -5.89 -10.56 -3.74
CA ARG A 171 -6.40 -11.67 -4.56
C ARG A 171 -5.34 -12.29 -5.47
N SER A 172 -4.08 -12.14 -5.13
CA SER A 172 -2.89 -12.50 -5.93
C SER A 172 -3.05 -13.82 -6.70
N MET A 173 -2.84 -13.72 -8.02
CA MET A 173 -2.71 -14.86 -8.92
C MET A 173 -1.38 -15.59 -8.67
N VAL A 174 -0.30 -14.82 -8.45
CA VAL A 174 1.03 -15.39 -8.22
C VAL A 174 1.05 -16.23 -6.94
N ARG A 175 0.41 -15.75 -5.85
CA ARG A 175 0.26 -16.54 -4.61
C ARG A 175 -0.42 -17.89 -4.88
N LYS A 176 -1.47 -17.89 -5.69
CA LYS A 176 -2.16 -19.14 -6.07
C LYS A 176 -1.27 -20.06 -6.90
N LEU A 177 -0.49 -19.51 -7.84
CA LEU A 177 0.41 -20.31 -8.70
C LEU A 177 1.54 -20.98 -7.91
N ILE A 178 2.13 -20.28 -6.94
CA ILE A 178 3.14 -20.90 -6.06
C ILE A 178 2.55 -21.92 -5.10
N GLY A 179 1.20 -22.00 -5.01
CA GLY A 179 0.50 -22.90 -4.11
C GLY A 179 0.63 -22.51 -2.64
N SER A 180 0.88 -21.25 -2.35
CA SER A 180 1.01 -20.77 -0.97
C SER A 180 -0.34 -20.79 -0.27
N THR A 181 -0.40 -21.44 0.88
CA THR A 181 -1.49 -21.31 1.84
C THR A 181 -1.29 -20.06 2.70
N THR A 182 -2.33 -19.61 3.36
CA THR A 182 -2.27 -18.47 4.27
C THR A 182 -2.43 -18.93 5.72
N LEU A 183 -1.57 -18.43 6.60
CA LEU A 183 -1.80 -18.46 8.03
C LEU A 183 -2.83 -17.37 8.34
N ASP A 184 -4.00 -17.79 8.77
CA ASP A 184 -5.07 -16.92 9.20
C ASP A 184 -4.96 -16.69 10.71
N LEU A 185 -4.82 -15.42 11.12
CA LEU A 185 -4.71 -15.04 12.53
C LEU A 185 -6.08 -14.75 13.18
N GLY A 186 -7.17 -15.05 12.45
CA GLY A 186 -8.54 -15.04 13.00
C GLY A 186 -9.21 -13.67 13.05
N LEU A 187 -8.65 -12.64 12.42
CA LEU A 187 -9.31 -11.33 12.36
C LEU A 187 -9.90 -11.10 10.97
N HIS A 188 -11.24 -10.99 10.93
CA HIS A 188 -12.00 -10.66 9.73
C HIS A 188 -13.11 -9.69 10.15
N GLN A 189 -12.81 -8.39 10.15
CA GLN A 189 -13.74 -7.39 10.65
C GLN A 189 -14.09 -6.38 9.55
N PRO A 190 -15.40 -6.19 9.26
CA PRO A 190 -15.86 -5.13 8.39
C PRO A 190 -15.79 -3.79 9.10
N TRP A 191 -15.26 -2.79 8.40
CA TRP A 191 -15.14 -1.41 8.84
C TRP A 191 -15.60 -0.46 7.75
N LEU A 192 -16.36 0.54 8.13
CA LEU A 192 -16.71 1.66 7.28
C LEU A 192 -15.53 2.65 7.27
N VAL A 193 -14.96 2.88 6.08
CA VAL A 193 -13.97 3.93 5.86
C VAL A 193 -14.66 5.12 5.23
N PHE A 194 -14.67 6.23 5.95
CA PHE A 194 -15.30 7.48 5.58
C PHE A 194 -14.24 8.58 5.44
N ASP A 195 -14.07 9.10 4.22
CA ASP A 195 -13.19 10.23 3.94
C ASP A 195 -14.02 11.47 3.63
N ALA A 196 -13.62 12.60 4.22
CA ALA A 196 -14.26 13.89 4.04
C ALA A 196 -13.26 15.00 3.70
N LEU A 197 -13.69 15.93 2.86
CA LEU A 197 -12.98 17.16 2.52
C LEU A 197 -13.57 18.33 3.31
N LEU A 198 -12.77 18.95 4.17
CA LEU A 198 -13.21 20.15 4.91
C LEU A 198 -13.37 21.33 3.96
N LYS A 199 -14.51 22.00 4.01
CA LYS A 199 -14.82 23.25 3.30
C LYS A 199 -14.25 24.47 4.00
N LYS A 200 -14.00 24.36 5.30
CA LYS A 200 -13.46 25.38 6.18
C LYS A 200 -12.73 24.75 7.34
N GLU A 201 -11.92 25.52 8.03
CA GLU A 201 -11.28 25.08 9.27
C GLU A 201 -12.32 24.68 10.33
N VAL A 202 -12.07 23.57 11.02
CA VAL A 202 -12.88 23.06 12.13
C VAL A 202 -11.98 22.89 13.34
N PRO A 203 -11.81 23.94 14.18
CA PRO A 203 -10.79 24.00 15.25
C PRO A 203 -10.92 22.89 16.31
N LYS A 204 -12.10 22.31 16.47
CA LYS A 204 -12.31 21.21 17.43
C LYS A 204 -11.73 19.87 16.98
N LEU A 205 -11.40 19.73 15.71
CA LEU A 205 -10.81 18.47 15.21
C LEU A 205 -9.36 18.34 15.68
N PRO A 206 -8.96 17.17 16.21
CA PRO A 206 -7.56 16.93 16.57
C PRO A 206 -6.64 17.06 15.36
N ASP A 207 -5.44 17.58 15.58
CA ASP A 207 -4.37 17.63 14.57
C ASP A 207 -3.52 16.33 14.52
N HIS A 208 -3.94 15.32 15.27
CA HIS A 208 -3.31 13.99 15.40
C HIS A 208 -4.35 12.89 15.19
N THR A 209 -3.88 11.65 15.06
CA THR A 209 -4.75 10.47 14.98
C THR A 209 -5.30 10.13 16.38
N VAL A 210 -6.59 9.82 16.45
CA VAL A 210 -7.26 9.38 17.66
C VAL A 210 -7.94 8.04 17.43
N GLN A 211 -7.57 7.04 18.23
CA GLN A 211 -8.28 5.78 18.34
C GLN A 211 -9.29 5.88 19.48
N HIS A 212 -10.58 5.85 19.16
CA HIS A 212 -11.65 5.75 20.14
C HIS A 212 -11.87 4.29 20.49
N CYS A 213 -11.46 3.94 21.71
CA CYS A 213 -11.62 2.61 22.28
C CYS A 213 -12.97 2.49 23.01
N ASP A 214 -14.04 2.91 22.35
CA ASP A 214 -15.41 2.72 22.84
C ASP A 214 -15.90 1.34 22.42
N PRO A 215 -16.18 0.41 23.36
CA PRO A 215 -16.65 -0.95 23.01
C PRO A 215 -17.99 -0.95 22.28
N SER A 216 -18.81 0.10 22.42
CA SER A 216 -20.11 0.20 21.73
C SER A 216 -19.94 0.49 20.23
N ARG A 217 -18.88 1.22 19.84
CA ARG A 217 -18.49 1.48 18.45
C ARG A 217 -17.06 1.99 18.37
N PRO A 218 -16.07 1.10 18.24
CA PRO A 218 -14.68 1.49 18.01
C PRO A 218 -14.53 2.33 16.73
N MET A 219 -13.70 3.37 16.82
CA MET A 219 -13.50 4.29 15.71
C MET A 219 -12.09 4.85 15.72
N THR A 220 -11.52 5.06 14.54
CA THR A 220 -10.27 5.81 14.35
C THR A 220 -10.55 7.10 13.60
N TYR A 221 -10.08 8.22 14.13
CA TYR A 221 -10.03 9.49 13.41
C TYR A 221 -8.60 9.75 12.95
N CYS A 222 -8.42 10.18 11.69
CA CYS A 222 -7.12 10.54 11.14
C CYS A 222 -7.16 11.95 10.52
N ASN A 223 -6.23 12.81 10.97
CA ASN A 223 -5.93 14.05 10.29
C ASN A 223 -4.93 13.75 9.15
N VAL A 224 -5.41 13.66 7.92
CA VAL A 224 -4.59 13.35 6.73
C VAL A 224 -3.84 14.62 6.26
N THR A 225 -3.60 14.79 4.99
CA THR A 225 -2.98 16.00 4.41
C THR A 225 -4.04 17.03 3.97
N GLY A 226 -3.68 18.29 3.98
CA GLY A 226 -4.55 19.38 3.54
C GLY A 226 -5.88 19.40 4.31
N ASN A 227 -6.97 19.46 3.57
CA ASN A 227 -8.33 19.48 4.12
C ASN A 227 -8.96 18.09 4.27
N ARG A 228 -8.22 17.00 4.02
CA ARG A 228 -8.72 15.62 4.12
C ARG A 228 -8.77 15.15 5.57
N ARG A 229 -9.87 14.48 5.93
CA ARG A 229 -10.07 13.82 7.23
C ARG A 229 -10.65 12.44 6.99
N ARG A 230 -10.21 11.46 7.78
CA ARG A 230 -10.70 10.09 7.69
C ARG A 230 -11.27 9.63 9.02
N TRP A 231 -12.39 8.91 8.94
CA TRP A 231 -12.91 8.09 10.02
C TRP A 231 -12.97 6.64 9.55
N GLU A 232 -12.47 5.75 10.38
CA GLU A 232 -12.64 4.30 10.24
C GLU A 232 -13.53 3.86 11.39
N ILE A 233 -14.71 3.33 11.09
CA ILE A 233 -15.77 3.08 12.05
C ILE A 233 -16.12 1.59 12.00
N MET A 234 -16.00 0.90 13.13
CA MET A 234 -16.33 -0.52 13.21
C MET A 234 -17.82 -0.77 12.93
N ILE A 235 -18.09 -1.75 12.09
CA ILE A 235 -19.45 -2.24 11.86
C ILE A 235 -19.79 -3.21 12.99
N MET A 236 -20.86 -2.89 13.72
CA MET A 236 -21.28 -3.66 14.88
C MET A 236 -22.31 -4.73 14.50
N PRO A 237 -22.42 -5.82 15.28
CA PRO A 237 -23.48 -6.81 15.06
C PRO A 237 -24.86 -6.15 15.05
N GLY A 238 -25.63 -6.39 13.98
CA GLY A 238 -26.96 -5.81 13.79
C GLY A 238 -26.99 -4.53 12.96
N ASP A 239 -25.82 -3.98 12.58
CA ASP A 239 -25.77 -2.89 11.61
C ASP A 239 -26.19 -3.37 10.21
N ASP A 240 -26.87 -2.50 9.48
CA ASP A 240 -27.18 -2.67 8.06
C ASP A 240 -26.13 -1.96 7.22
N GLU A 241 -25.27 -2.72 6.54
CA GLU A 241 -24.16 -2.20 5.73
C GLU A 241 -24.62 -1.27 4.61
N GLU A 242 -25.79 -1.53 4.00
CA GLU A 242 -26.33 -0.68 2.94
C GLU A 242 -26.81 0.67 3.48
N GLN A 243 -27.30 0.70 4.72
CA GLN A 243 -27.71 1.94 5.38
C GLN A 243 -26.50 2.73 5.90
N LEU A 244 -25.45 2.04 6.36
CA LEU A 244 -24.26 2.70 6.91
C LEU A 244 -23.55 3.60 5.91
N VAL A 245 -23.55 3.27 4.63
CA VAL A 245 -22.88 4.08 3.59
C VAL A 245 -23.75 5.25 3.08
N LYS A 246 -25.00 5.36 3.52
CA LYS A 246 -25.87 6.47 3.11
C LYS A 246 -25.48 7.78 3.78
N PRO A 247 -25.50 8.91 3.05
CA PRO A 247 -25.08 10.21 3.57
C PRO A 247 -25.73 10.57 4.92
N GLU A 248 -27.02 10.32 5.11
CA GLU A 248 -27.75 10.66 6.31
C GLU A 248 -27.21 9.91 7.54
N THR A 249 -26.84 8.63 7.36
CA THR A 249 -26.26 7.79 8.42
C THR A 249 -24.83 8.19 8.70
N LEU A 250 -24.03 8.45 7.64
CA LEU A 250 -22.66 8.92 7.79
C LEU A 250 -22.58 10.21 8.61
N TRP A 251 -23.40 11.20 8.27
CA TRP A 251 -23.42 12.47 9.00
C TRP A 251 -23.87 12.30 10.46
N LYS A 252 -24.76 11.34 10.77
CA LYS A 252 -25.12 11.01 12.16
C LYS A 252 -23.93 10.42 12.91
N LEU A 253 -23.19 9.47 12.30
CA LEU A 253 -22.04 8.81 12.93
C LEU A 253 -20.93 9.80 13.30
N VAL A 254 -20.70 10.82 12.48
CA VAL A 254 -19.64 11.83 12.70
C VAL A 254 -20.15 13.18 13.20
N SER A 255 -21.44 13.28 13.62
CA SER A 255 -22.08 14.54 14.00
C SER A 255 -21.37 15.30 15.13
N ASN A 256 -20.74 14.59 16.05
CA ASN A 256 -19.94 15.20 17.13
C ASN A 256 -18.65 15.85 16.62
N TRP A 257 -18.22 15.54 15.39
CA TRP A 257 -16.97 15.96 14.79
C TRP A 257 -17.17 17.05 13.75
N ILE A 258 -17.99 16.77 12.73
CA ILE A 258 -18.24 17.65 11.58
C ILE A 258 -19.70 17.58 11.15
N THR A 259 -20.10 18.61 10.37
CA THR A 259 -21.43 18.71 9.76
C THR A 259 -21.34 18.86 8.24
N PRO A 260 -22.45 18.68 7.50
CA PRO A 260 -22.48 18.87 6.04
C PRO A 260 -22.09 20.28 5.56
N GLU A 261 -22.27 21.31 6.43
CA GLU A 261 -21.86 22.70 6.15
C GLU A 261 -20.35 22.88 6.30
N GLN A 262 -19.67 22.00 7.04
CA GLN A 262 -18.25 22.08 7.32
C GLN A 262 -17.41 21.19 6.38
N ALA A 263 -18.00 20.14 5.83
CA ALA A 263 -17.29 19.20 4.98
C ALA A 263 -18.19 18.60 3.90
N GLU A 264 -17.57 17.94 2.93
CA GLU A 264 -18.24 17.08 1.94
C GLU A 264 -17.66 15.67 1.98
N ILE A 265 -18.47 14.69 1.59
CA ILE A 265 -18.07 13.30 1.54
C ILE A 265 -17.20 13.09 0.28
N GLU A 266 -15.95 12.69 0.48
CA GLU A 266 -15.07 12.25 -0.60
C GLU A 266 -15.30 10.77 -0.91
N ARG A 267 -15.50 9.95 0.15
CA ARG A 267 -15.69 8.51 0.03
C ARG A 267 -16.39 7.92 1.25
N ALA A 268 -17.21 6.89 1.00
CA ALA A 268 -17.70 5.98 2.03
C ALA A 268 -17.69 4.56 1.47
N VAL A 269 -16.96 3.66 2.09
CA VAL A 269 -16.82 2.27 1.63
C VAL A 269 -16.58 1.33 2.80
N ILE A 270 -17.13 0.14 2.70
CA ILE A 270 -16.91 -0.93 3.68
C ILE A 270 -15.76 -1.81 3.19
N TYR A 271 -14.77 -1.99 4.04
CA TYR A 271 -13.68 -2.94 3.86
C TYR A 271 -13.70 -3.98 4.97
N THR A 272 -13.57 -5.25 4.60
CA THR A 272 -13.26 -6.29 5.58
C THR A 272 -11.74 -6.34 5.75
N PHE A 273 -11.29 -6.00 6.95
CA PHE A 273 -9.88 -6.12 7.31
C PHE A 273 -9.56 -7.55 7.69
N HIS A 274 -8.45 -8.05 7.15
CA HIS A 274 -7.96 -9.39 7.41
C HIS A 274 -6.60 -9.34 8.10
N SER A 275 -6.30 -10.36 8.90
CA SER A 275 -4.96 -10.61 9.44
C SER A 275 -4.50 -11.96 8.93
N VAL A 276 -3.84 -11.95 7.77
CA VAL A 276 -3.39 -13.17 7.09
C VAL A 276 -1.96 -13.00 6.54
N ILE A 277 -1.17 -14.08 6.59
CA ILE A 277 0.20 -14.12 6.09
C ILE A 277 0.36 -15.36 5.20
N ALA A 278 0.89 -15.20 4.00
CA ALA A 278 1.25 -16.31 3.13
C ALA A 278 2.37 -17.14 3.77
N GLN A 279 2.25 -18.46 3.76
CA GLN A 279 3.26 -19.35 4.36
C GLN A 279 4.49 -19.55 3.46
N THR A 280 4.31 -19.42 2.15
CA THR A 280 5.37 -19.51 1.16
C THR A 280 5.40 -18.24 0.33
N TRP A 281 6.54 -17.55 0.31
CA TRP A 281 6.70 -16.28 -0.41
C TRP A 281 7.49 -16.42 -1.71
N ARG A 282 8.11 -17.58 -1.90
CA ARG A 282 8.87 -17.94 -3.09
C ARG A 282 8.60 -19.37 -3.50
N LYS A 283 8.53 -19.61 -4.81
CA LYS A 283 8.65 -20.95 -5.39
C LYS A 283 9.32 -20.83 -6.74
N GLY A 284 10.48 -21.48 -6.89
CA GLY A 284 11.28 -21.34 -8.11
C GLY A 284 11.63 -19.87 -8.37
N ARG A 285 11.16 -19.36 -9.51
CA ARG A 285 11.41 -17.98 -9.97
C ARG A 285 10.31 -16.99 -9.58
N LEU A 286 9.25 -17.46 -8.93
CA LEU A 286 8.08 -16.69 -8.57
C LEU A 286 8.16 -16.23 -7.13
N PHE A 287 7.93 -14.93 -6.90
CA PHE A 287 7.89 -14.28 -5.59
C PHE A 287 6.57 -13.56 -5.39
N ILE A 288 6.21 -13.29 -4.14
CA ILE A 288 5.11 -12.40 -3.78
C ILE A 288 5.57 -11.35 -2.76
N ALA A 289 4.97 -10.17 -2.81
CA ALA A 289 5.26 -9.06 -1.90
C ALA A 289 4.01 -8.20 -1.65
N GLY A 290 3.99 -7.48 -0.53
CA GLY A 290 2.88 -6.64 -0.12
C GLY A 290 1.60 -7.44 0.14
N ASP A 291 0.44 -6.90 -0.23
CA ASP A 291 -0.87 -7.56 0.02
C ASP A 291 -0.98 -8.95 -0.64
N ALA A 292 -0.13 -9.26 -1.61
CA ALA A 292 -0.02 -10.61 -2.17
C ALA A 292 0.58 -11.60 -1.15
N ALA A 293 1.44 -11.12 -0.25
CA ALA A 293 2.09 -11.94 0.77
C ALA A 293 1.43 -11.83 2.14
N HIS A 294 0.93 -10.65 2.51
CA HIS A 294 0.31 -10.41 3.83
C HIS A 294 -0.74 -9.31 3.78
N GLN A 295 -1.77 -9.46 4.59
CA GLN A 295 -2.77 -8.43 4.84
C GLN A 295 -2.82 -8.17 6.33
N THR A 296 -2.74 -6.92 6.73
CA THR A 296 -2.75 -6.50 8.14
C THR A 296 -3.88 -5.52 8.40
N PRO A 297 -4.51 -5.56 9.58
CA PRO A 297 -5.48 -4.53 9.97
C PRO A 297 -4.83 -3.14 9.97
N PRO A 298 -5.57 -2.08 9.62
CA PRO A 298 -5.00 -0.74 9.40
C PRO A 298 -4.70 0.03 10.68
N PHE A 299 -5.02 -0.49 11.86
CA PHE A 299 -5.03 0.24 13.14
C PHE A 299 -3.73 0.96 13.51
N LEU A 300 -2.60 0.52 12.99
CA LEU A 300 -1.30 1.18 13.17
C LEU A 300 -0.73 1.74 11.86
N GLY A 301 -1.48 1.68 10.76
CA GLY A 301 -1.06 2.20 9.45
C GLY A 301 0.17 1.50 8.86
N GLN A 302 0.36 0.18 9.10
CA GLN A 302 1.61 -0.51 8.75
C GLN A 302 1.54 -1.39 7.49
N GLY A 303 0.36 -1.60 6.87
CA GLY A 303 0.25 -2.48 5.70
C GLY A 303 1.13 -2.05 4.52
N MET A 304 1.01 -0.80 4.07
CA MET A 304 1.87 -0.26 3.02
C MET A 304 3.34 -0.19 3.46
N CYS A 305 3.60 0.12 4.73
CA CYS A 305 4.97 0.17 5.25
C CYS A 305 5.65 -1.21 5.15
N ALA A 306 4.95 -2.28 5.53
CA ALA A 306 5.44 -3.65 5.40
C ALA A 306 5.71 -3.99 3.92
N ALA A 307 4.79 -3.66 3.02
CA ALA A 307 4.96 -3.88 1.58
C ALA A 307 6.19 -3.17 0.99
N ILE A 308 6.50 -1.95 1.45
CA ILE A 308 7.70 -1.22 1.03
C ILE A 308 8.97 -1.84 1.63
N ARG A 309 8.89 -2.41 2.85
CA ARG A 309 10.00 -3.18 3.45
C ARG A 309 10.26 -4.46 2.67
N ASP A 310 9.21 -5.20 2.27
CA ASP A 310 9.37 -6.35 1.37
C ASP A 310 10.11 -5.96 0.10
N ALA A 311 9.68 -4.87 -0.54
CA ALA A 311 10.30 -4.32 -1.74
C ALA A 311 11.78 -4.03 -1.54
N SER A 312 12.12 -3.35 -0.44
CA SER A 312 13.49 -2.98 -0.11
C SER A 312 14.37 -4.21 0.18
N ASN A 313 13.82 -5.19 0.90
CA ASN A 313 14.52 -6.42 1.23
C ASN A 313 14.75 -7.32 0.00
N LEU A 314 13.76 -7.49 -0.85
CA LEU A 314 13.83 -8.37 -2.02
C LEU A 314 14.71 -7.78 -3.14
N ALA A 315 14.65 -6.47 -3.38
CA ALA A 315 15.31 -5.85 -4.53
C ALA A 315 16.84 -6.03 -4.53
N TRP A 316 17.52 -5.80 -3.40
CA TRP A 316 18.98 -5.95 -3.33
C TRP A 316 19.41 -7.42 -3.40
N LYS A 317 18.60 -8.34 -2.88
CA LYS A 317 18.86 -9.79 -2.96
C LYS A 317 18.80 -10.27 -4.41
N LEU A 318 17.75 -9.87 -5.13
CA LEU A 318 17.60 -10.18 -6.55
C LEU A 318 18.76 -9.62 -7.37
N GLU A 319 19.15 -8.37 -7.12
CA GLU A 319 20.29 -7.75 -7.82
C GLU A 319 21.58 -8.52 -7.53
N ALA A 320 21.85 -8.90 -6.29
CA ALA A 320 23.04 -9.62 -5.89
C ALA A 320 23.12 -11.02 -6.55
N VAL A 321 22.00 -11.74 -6.65
CA VAL A 321 21.92 -13.04 -7.31
C VAL A 321 22.02 -12.90 -8.83
N LEU A 322 21.28 -11.97 -9.44
CA LEU A 322 21.31 -11.73 -10.88
C LEU A 322 22.69 -11.33 -11.41
N ARG A 323 23.52 -10.70 -10.56
CA ARG A 323 24.92 -10.37 -10.88
C ARG A 323 25.92 -11.47 -10.53
N GLY A 324 25.45 -12.61 -10.04
CA GLY A 324 26.30 -13.74 -9.64
C GLY A 324 27.20 -13.46 -8.43
N ARG A 325 26.85 -12.47 -7.58
CA ARG A 325 27.58 -12.18 -6.34
C ARG A 325 27.19 -13.12 -5.20
N PHE A 326 25.98 -13.68 -5.26
CA PHE A 326 25.45 -14.67 -4.33
C PHE A 326 24.69 -15.74 -5.09
N ASP A 327 24.59 -16.92 -4.51
CA ASP A 327 23.76 -18.01 -5.01
C ASP A 327 22.27 -17.75 -4.73
N GLU A 328 21.39 -18.56 -5.31
CA GLU A 328 19.93 -18.42 -5.16
C GLU A 328 19.44 -18.66 -3.73
N GLY A 329 20.23 -19.29 -2.85
CA GLY A 329 19.87 -19.51 -1.44
C GLY A 329 19.68 -18.20 -0.66
N LEU A 330 20.29 -17.09 -1.11
CA LEU A 330 20.01 -15.76 -0.55
C LEU A 330 18.53 -15.36 -0.69
N LEU A 331 17.84 -15.84 -1.71
CA LEU A 331 16.45 -15.50 -1.98
C LEU A 331 15.45 -16.25 -1.09
N ASP A 332 15.92 -17.19 -0.29
CA ASP A 332 15.11 -17.97 0.66
C ASP A 332 15.17 -17.40 2.10
N THR A 333 15.86 -16.24 2.28
CA THR A 333 16.04 -15.58 3.60
C THR A 333 15.05 -14.39 3.85
#